data_6419ac4e7e24f384cb694851c0cf30ef
#
_entry.id   6419ac4e7e24f384cb694851c0cf30ef
#
_cell.length_a   1.000
_cell.length_b   1.000
_cell.length_c   1.000
_cell.angle_alpha   90.00
_cell.angle_beta   90.00
_cell.angle_gamma   90.00
#
_symmetry.space_group_name_H-M   'P 1'
#
loop_
_entity.id
_entity.type
_entity.pdbx_description
1 polymer ?
#
loop_
_entity_poly.entity_id
_entity_poly.type
_entity_poly.pdbx_seq_one_letter_code
_entity_poly.pdbx_strand_id
1 'polypeptide(L)'
;MKAIRKVTLCVLSFVVMFMMMTATFDKKDVSAAETARISVSSGSCEVGDTVTITITVSGSNIMLCDFYVNYDASIITAQSGYDAGGNGTIRIVSTESTTFKVTFKAVKPGTSTISVARSTAQIGSETEDSMNVAASSGSVSVSAPASYSSDDTLSSLEISPGVLSPAFSPNVTTYTTSVGSDCDKLTVSAIANDSKATVKVSGTRMDPGLNTTT
;
A
#
# COMPACT_ATOMS: atom_id res chain seq x y z
N MET A 1 -76.81 45.66 -2.98
CA MET A 1 -75.81 45.77 -1.88
C MET A 1 -75.35 44.43 -1.26
N LYS A 2 -76.09 43.33 -1.34
CA LYS A 2 -75.67 42.04 -0.78
C LYS A 2 -74.59 41.28 -1.62
N ALA A 3 -74.53 41.50 -2.95
CA ALA A 3 -73.53 40.86 -3.82
C ALA A 3 -72.12 41.43 -3.68
N ILE A 4 -72.00 42.77 -3.49
CA ILE A 4 -70.70 43.42 -3.36
C ILE A 4 -69.99 43.02 -2.05
N ARG A 5 -70.74 42.80 -0.95
CA ARG A 5 -70.14 42.35 0.29
C ARG A 5 -69.58 40.90 0.24
N LYS A 6 -70.18 40.03 -0.55
CA LYS A 6 -69.65 38.65 -0.72
C LYS A 6 -68.37 38.58 -1.55
N VAL A 7 -68.26 39.43 -2.59
CA VAL A 7 -67.05 39.54 -3.43
C VAL A 7 -65.90 40.12 -2.65
N THR A 8 -66.14 41.17 -1.86
CA THR A 8 -65.10 41.78 -1.01
C THR A 8 -64.56 40.82 0.04
N LEU A 9 -65.43 39.98 0.61
CA LEU A 9 -65.03 38.99 1.62
C LEU A 9 -64.20 37.85 1.00
N CYS A 10 -64.53 37.38 -0.21
CA CYS A 10 -63.74 36.41 -0.93
C CYS A 10 -62.36 36.91 -1.35
N VAL A 11 -62.24 38.15 -1.82
CA VAL A 11 -60.97 38.75 -2.18
C VAL A 11 -60.09 38.96 -0.96
N LEU A 12 -60.65 39.38 0.17
CA LEU A 12 -59.92 39.54 1.42
C LEU A 12 -59.43 38.19 1.98
N SER A 13 -60.22 37.12 1.83
CA SER A 13 -59.83 35.78 2.22
C SER A 13 -58.67 35.25 1.33
N PHE A 14 -58.70 35.53 0.05
CA PHE A 14 -57.64 35.12 -0.87
C PHE A 14 -56.32 35.87 -0.66
N VAL A 15 -56.41 37.18 -0.32
CA VAL A 15 -55.21 38.01 -0.01
C VAL A 15 -54.60 37.59 1.33
N VAL A 16 -55.40 37.25 2.34
CA VAL A 16 -54.89 36.77 3.62
C VAL A 16 -54.28 35.34 3.47
N MET A 17 -54.90 34.49 2.65
CA MET A 17 -54.34 33.16 2.37
C MET A 17 -53.06 33.25 1.53
N PHE A 18 -52.93 34.23 0.59
CA PHE A 18 -51.71 34.46 -0.17
C PHE A 18 -50.61 35.11 0.70
N MET A 19 -50.97 35.99 1.67
CA MET A 19 -50.01 36.55 2.64
C MET A 19 -49.53 35.51 3.67
N MET A 20 -50.35 34.50 4.03
CA MET A 20 -49.89 33.42 4.90
C MET A 20 -49.02 32.39 4.18
N MET A 21 -49.07 32.33 2.83
CA MET A 21 -48.27 31.37 2.06
C MET A 21 -46.86 31.93 1.69
N THR A 22 -46.57 33.23 2.05
CA THR A 22 -45.25 33.81 1.85
C THR A 22 -44.36 33.80 3.10
N ALA A 23 -44.79 33.16 4.16
CA ALA A 23 -44.14 33.29 5.48
C ALA A 23 -43.43 31.99 5.95
N THR A 24 -43.04 31.08 5.11
CA THR A 24 -42.05 30.07 5.48
C THR A 24 -41.32 29.56 4.25
N PHE A 25 -40.70 30.46 3.46
CA PHE A 25 -39.44 30.03 2.93
C PHE A 25 -38.44 30.17 4.08
N ASP A 26 -38.30 29.12 4.84
CA ASP A 26 -37.14 28.90 5.65
C ASP A 26 -35.96 29.08 4.71
N LYS A 27 -35.25 30.19 4.92
CA LYS A 27 -33.93 30.35 4.33
C LYS A 27 -33.15 29.21 4.96
N LYS A 28 -33.10 28.03 4.27
CA LYS A 28 -32.13 27.02 4.60
C LYS A 28 -30.79 27.78 4.59
N ASP A 29 -30.26 28.05 5.77
CA ASP A 29 -28.95 28.63 5.88
C ASP A 29 -28.06 27.81 4.94
N VAL A 30 -27.48 28.47 3.95
CA VAL A 30 -26.51 27.83 3.06
C VAL A 30 -25.27 27.61 3.94
N SER A 31 -25.32 26.60 4.77
CA SER A 31 -24.14 26.08 5.45
C SER A 31 -23.13 25.76 4.35
N ALA A 32 -21.90 26.19 4.54
CA ALA A 32 -20.84 25.81 3.62
C ALA A 32 -20.82 24.27 3.57
N ALA A 33 -20.93 23.69 2.35
CA ALA A 33 -20.95 22.25 2.17
C ALA A 33 -19.79 21.62 2.94
N GLU A 34 -20.09 20.63 3.78
CA GLU A 34 -19.09 19.92 4.57
C GLU A 34 -18.05 19.27 3.63
N THR A 35 -16.81 19.19 4.07
CA THR A 35 -15.71 18.65 3.28
C THR A 35 -15.25 17.32 3.86
N ALA A 36 -15.40 16.25 3.08
CA ALA A 36 -14.77 14.98 3.35
C ALA A 36 -13.31 14.97 2.83
N ARG A 37 -12.41 14.34 3.58
CA ARG A 37 -11.01 14.15 3.19
C ARG A 37 -10.72 12.68 3.01
N ILE A 38 -10.21 12.30 1.84
CA ILE A 38 -9.74 10.95 1.57
C ILE A 38 -8.21 10.97 1.59
N SER A 39 -7.60 10.17 2.45
CA SER A 39 -6.16 9.99 2.54
C SER A 39 -5.77 8.58 2.10
N VAL A 40 -4.70 8.47 1.32
CA VAL A 40 -4.16 7.22 0.81
C VAL A 40 -2.75 7.04 1.36
N SER A 41 -2.48 5.92 2.02
CA SER A 41 -1.13 5.59 2.50
C SER A 41 -0.20 5.21 1.33
N SER A 42 1.12 5.21 1.60
CA SER A 42 2.13 4.69 0.67
C SER A 42 2.76 3.42 1.23
N GLY A 43 3.41 2.65 0.37
CA GLY A 43 4.11 1.44 0.76
C GLY A 43 5.20 1.05 -0.25
N SER A 44 5.97 0.01 0.10
CA SER A 44 7.00 -0.57 -0.77
C SER A 44 7.06 -2.08 -0.59
N CYS A 45 7.45 -2.79 -1.64
CA CYS A 45 7.65 -4.24 -1.65
C CYS A 45 8.57 -4.64 -2.83
N GLU A 46 8.96 -5.91 -2.90
CA GLU A 46 9.65 -6.49 -4.05
C GLU A 46 8.65 -7.10 -5.04
N VAL A 47 9.08 -7.29 -6.28
CA VAL A 47 8.28 -8.02 -7.29
C VAL A 47 7.94 -9.41 -6.77
N GLY A 48 6.67 -9.79 -6.88
CA GLY A 48 6.13 -11.06 -6.38
C GLY A 48 5.52 -10.98 -4.99
N ASP A 49 5.84 -9.96 -4.20
CA ASP A 49 5.26 -9.71 -2.88
C ASP A 49 3.92 -8.99 -2.93
N THR A 50 3.30 -8.86 -1.78
CA THR A 50 2.08 -8.08 -1.60
C THR A 50 2.32 -6.91 -0.66
N VAL A 51 1.58 -5.81 -0.92
CA VAL A 51 1.57 -4.62 -0.07
C VAL A 51 0.13 -4.21 0.21
N THR A 52 -0.16 -3.81 1.43
CA THR A 52 -1.49 -3.33 1.81
C THR A 52 -1.47 -1.81 1.96
N ILE A 53 -2.35 -1.14 1.22
CA ILE A 53 -2.57 0.31 1.27
C ILE A 53 -3.84 0.57 2.07
N THR A 54 -3.74 1.51 3.00
CA THR A 54 -4.89 1.98 3.79
C THR A 54 -5.42 3.27 3.19
N ILE A 55 -6.73 3.30 2.96
CA ILE A 55 -7.47 4.48 2.48
C ILE A 55 -8.42 4.87 3.59
N THR A 56 -8.34 6.12 4.05
CA THR A 56 -9.18 6.62 5.14
C THR A 56 -9.98 7.82 4.66
N VAL A 57 -11.27 7.78 4.88
CA VAL A 57 -12.20 8.89 4.68
C VAL A 57 -12.47 9.54 6.02
N SER A 58 -12.30 10.85 6.13
CA SER A 58 -12.55 11.63 7.33
C SER A 58 -13.46 12.82 7.04
N GLY A 59 -14.35 13.11 7.96
CA GLY A 59 -15.38 14.16 7.88
C GLY A 59 -16.41 13.99 8.99
N SER A 60 -17.39 14.89 9.05
CA SER A 60 -18.46 14.79 10.05
C SER A 60 -19.52 13.79 9.62
N ASN A 61 -19.88 12.86 10.51
CA ASN A 61 -21.03 11.95 10.35
C ASN A 61 -21.13 11.24 8.99
N ILE A 62 -20.01 10.69 8.48
CA ILE A 62 -19.98 10.02 7.19
C ILE A 62 -20.83 8.74 7.27
N MET A 63 -21.77 8.62 6.33
CA MET A 63 -22.68 7.46 6.23
C MET A 63 -22.60 6.74 4.89
N LEU A 64 -22.02 7.35 3.88
CA LEU A 64 -21.81 6.74 2.57
C LEU A 64 -20.42 7.08 2.06
N CYS A 65 -19.73 6.06 1.61
CA CYS A 65 -18.50 6.16 0.82
C CYS A 65 -18.70 5.43 -0.50
N ASP A 66 -18.60 6.12 -1.64
CA ASP A 66 -18.61 5.52 -2.98
C ASP A 66 -17.59 6.27 -3.83
N PHE A 67 -16.47 5.63 -4.15
CA PHE A 67 -15.41 6.26 -4.92
C PHE A 67 -14.53 5.26 -5.66
N TYR A 68 -13.87 5.73 -6.71
CA TYR A 68 -12.94 4.96 -7.51
C TYR A 68 -11.50 5.30 -7.13
N VAL A 69 -10.66 4.27 -7.08
CA VAL A 69 -9.22 4.35 -6.83
C VAL A 69 -8.48 3.86 -8.06
N ASN A 70 -7.61 4.70 -8.60
CA ASN A 70 -6.80 4.40 -9.77
C ASN A 70 -5.38 4.02 -9.37
N TYR A 71 -4.79 3.07 -10.10
CA TYR A 71 -3.43 2.61 -9.93
C TYR A 71 -2.84 2.12 -11.26
N ASP A 72 -1.53 1.94 -11.35
CA ASP A 72 -0.89 1.39 -12.55
C ASP A 72 -0.90 -0.15 -12.52
N ALA A 73 -1.81 -0.74 -13.30
CA ALA A 73 -1.98 -2.19 -13.40
C ALA A 73 -0.76 -2.91 -14.03
N SER A 74 0.13 -2.19 -14.68
CA SER A 74 1.37 -2.76 -15.22
C SER A 74 2.44 -2.99 -14.13
N ILE A 75 2.31 -2.31 -12.96
CA ILE A 75 3.25 -2.38 -11.84
C ILE A 75 2.68 -3.20 -10.70
N ILE A 76 1.39 -2.99 -10.34
CA ILE A 76 0.70 -3.69 -9.27
C ILE A 76 -0.68 -4.16 -9.71
N THR A 77 -1.19 -5.24 -9.12
CA THR A 77 -2.56 -5.73 -9.34
C THR A 77 -3.31 -5.82 -8.03
N ALA A 78 -4.53 -5.29 -7.99
CA ALA A 78 -5.38 -5.43 -6.81
C ALA A 78 -5.73 -6.91 -6.58
N GLN A 79 -5.61 -7.34 -5.32
CA GLN A 79 -6.01 -8.67 -4.90
C GLN A 79 -7.49 -8.65 -4.48
N SER A 80 -8.02 -9.56 -3.77
CA SER A 80 -9.43 -9.69 -3.41
C SER A 80 -9.96 -8.56 -2.50
N GLY A 81 -11.28 -8.38 -2.48
CA GLY A 81 -12.01 -7.56 -1.49
C GLY A 81 -12.74 -6.34 -2.05
N TYR A 82 -12.43 -5.94 -3.26
CA TYR A 82 -13.13 -4.90 -4.01
C TYR A 82 -13.26 -5.38 -5.45
N ASP A 83 -14.10 -4.74 -6.26
CA ASP A 83 -14.22 -5.07 -7.69
C ASP A 83 -12.86 -4.84 -8.38
N ALA A 84 -12.00 -5.84 -8.25
CA ALA A 84 -10.64 -5.85 -8.77
C ALA A 84 -10.70 -6.18 -10.27
N GLY A 85 -11.13 -5.21 -11.06
CA GLY A 85 -11.34 -5.39 -12.49
C GLY A 85 -10.06 -5.55 -13.32
N GLY A 86 -8.89 -5.62 -12.71
CA GLY A 86 -7.61 -5.73 -13.42
C GLY A 86 -7.22 -4.54 -14.31
N ASN A 87 -8.07 -3.53 -14.39
CA ASN A 87 -7.94 -2.40 -15.33
C ASN A 87 -7.28 -1.16 -14.71
N GLY A 88 -6.57 -1.28 -13.59
CA GLY A 88 -5.98 -0.13 -12.90
C GLY A 88 -6.99 0.72 -12.14
N THR A 89 -8.20 0.22 -11.91
CA THR A 89 -9.24 0.92 -11.15
C THR A 89 -10.00 -0.06 -10.28
N ILE A 90 -10.27 0.32 -9.03
CA ILE A 90 -11.17 -0.37 -8.11
C ILE A 90 -12.24 0.59 -7.62
N ARG A 91 -13.44 0.07 -7.32
CA ARG A 91 -14.51 0.82 -6.68
C ARG A 91 -14.66 0.42 -5.24
N ILE A 92 -14.77 1.40 -4.35
CA ILE A 92 -15.00 1.21 -2.93
C ILE A 92 -16.38 1.78 -2.60
N VAL A 93 -17.27 0.93 -2.06
CA VAL A 93 -18.61 1.32 -1.60
C VAL A 93 -18.78 0.82 -0.18
N SER A 94 -19.20 1.69 0.73
CA SER A 94 -19.51 1.32 2.10
C SER A 94 -20.46 2.32 2.77
N THR A 95 -21.35 1.80 3.60
CA THR A 95 -22.22 2.58 4.51
C THR A 95 -21.84 2.39 5.99
N GLU A 96 -20.81 1.58 6.27
CA GLU A 96 -20.44 1.18 7.63
C GLU A 96 -19.00 1.53 7.99
N SER A 97 -18.13 1.68 7.00
CA SER A 97 -16.70 1.89 7.23
C SER A 97 -16.18 3.12 6.50
N THR A 98 -15.25 3.80 7.16
CA THR A 98 -14.49 4.93 6.61
C THR A 98 -13.00 4.59 6.43
N THR A 99 -12.59 3.36 6.76
CA THR A 99 -11.21 2.89 6.60
C THR A 99 -11.18 1.59 5.80
N PHE A 100 -10.44 1.61 4.70
CA PHE A 100 -10.39 0.53 3.72
C PHE A 100 -8.95 0.07 3.55
N LYS A 101 -8.74 -1.26 3.57
CA LYS A 101 -7.44 -1.88 3.33
C LYS A 101 -7.48 -2.59 1.99
N VAL A 102 -6.66 -2.14 1.06
CA VAL A 102 -6.54 -2.73 -0.28
C VAL A 102 -5.17 -3.38 -0.39
N THR A 103 -5.15 -4.67 -0.69
CA THR A 103 -3.91 -5.43 -0.90
C THR A 103 -3.62 -5.52 -2.39
N PHE A 104 -2.40 -5.12 -2.76
CA PHE A 104 -1.88 -5.21 -4.11
C PHE A 104 -0.76 -6.24 -4.17
N LYS A 105 -0.67 -6.97 -5.28
CA LYS A 105 0.48 -7.80 -5.64
C LYS A 105 1.37 -7.04 -6.61
N ALA A 106 2.66 -7.02 -6.33
CA ALA A 106 3.66 -6.42 -7.20
C ALA A 106 3.98 -7.34 -8.38
N VAL A 107 3.93 -6.80 -9.61
CA VAL A 107 4.14 -7.57 -10.85
C VAL A 107 5.36 -7.11 -11.64
N LYS A 108 5.77 -5.85 -11.47
CA LYS A 108 6.90 -5.27 -12.20
C LYS A 108 7.57 -4.17 -11.36
N PRO A 109 8.90 -4.00 -11.44
CA PRO A 109 9.59 -2.89 -10.78
C PRO A 109 9.09 -1.54 -11.31
N GLY A 110 8.95 -0.56 -10.42
CA GLY A 110 8.48 0.78 -10.75
C GLY A 110 7.71 1.41 -9.59
N THR A 111 7.08 2.55 -9.84
CA THR A 111 6.24 3.23 -8.86
C THR A 111 4.84 3.44 -9.42
N SER A 112 3.85 2.90 -8.74
CA SER A 112 2.42 3.12 -9.02
C SER A 112 1.88 4.19 -8.09
N THR A 113 1.34 5.28 -8.65
CA THR A 113 0.58 6.26 -7.87
C THR A 113 -0.81 5.70 -7.60
N ILE A 114 -1.24 5.77 -6.35
CA ILE A 114 -2.61 5.42 -5.93
C ILE A 114 -3.39 6.72 -5.74
N SER A 115 -4.39 6.95 -6.56
CA SER A 115 -5.17 8.18 -6.55
C SER A 115 -6.67 7.95 -6.53
N VAL A 116 -7.42 8.87 -5.92
CA VAL A 116 -8.89 8.83 -5.91
C VAL A 116 -9.44 9.73 -6.99
N ALA A 117 -10.38 9.22 -7.78
CA ALA A 117 -11.12 9.97 -8.79
C ALA A 117 -12.15 10.90 -8.10
N ARG A 118 -11.71 12.10 -7.70
CA ARG A 118 -12.53 13.06 -6.92
C ARG A 118 -13.81 13.49 -7.62
N SER A 119 -13.79 13.60 -8.94
CA SER A 119 -14.95 14.07 -9.73
C SER A 119 -16.15 13.09 -9.71
N THR A 120 -15.91 11.84 -9.35
CA THR A 120 -16.93 10.79 -9.26
C THR A 120 -17.12 10.28 -7.84
N ALA A 121 -16.36 10.80 -6.86
CA ALA A 121 -16.48 10.41 -5.47
C ALA A 121 -17.76 10.99 -4.86
N GLN A 122 -18.57 10.12 -4.25
CA GLN A 122 -19.78 10.47 -3.50
C GLN A 122 -19.56 10.07 -2.04
N ILE A 123 -19.43 11.09 -1.20
CA ILE A 123 -19.35 10.92 0.24
C ILE A 123 -20.55 11.64 0.84
N GLY A 124 -21.42 10.89 1.52
CA GLY A 124 -22.63 11.41 2.14
C GLY A 124 -22.55 11.39 3.66
N SER A 125 -23.28 12.30 4.29
CA SER A 125 -23.48 12.37 5.74
C SER A 125 -24.97 12.34 6.09
N GLU A 126 -25.31 12.28 7.38
CA GLU A 126 -26.71 12.36 7.84
C GLU A 126 -27.41 13.67 7.43
N THR A 127 -26.66 14.73 7.23
CA THR A 127 -27.17 16.08 6.96
C THR A 127 -27.07 16.48 5.50
N GLU A 128 -26.19 15.80 4.72
CA GLU A 128 -25.95 16.12 3.31
C GLU A 128 -25.82 14.85 2.46
N ASP A 129 -26.56 14.80 1.34
CA ASP A 129 -26.49 13.71 0.37
C ASP A 129 -25.13 13.64 -0.35
N SER A 130 -24.39 14.75 -0.39
CA SER A 130 -23.07 14.82 -1.03
C SER A 130 -22.21 15.91 -0.38
N MET A 131 -21.02 15.51 0.07
CA MET A 131 -20.01 16.41 0.63
C MET A 131 -19.00 16.82 -0.44
N ASN A 132 -18.34 17.95 -0.24
CA ASN A 132 -17.14 18.27 -1.02
C ASN A 132 -16.04 17.26 -0.71
N VAL A 133 -15.31 16.79 -1.75
CA VAL A 133 -14.27 15.79 -1.56
C VAL A 133 -12.89 16.38 -1.82
N ALA A 134 -12.03 16.34 -0.81
CA ALA A 134 -10.60 16.57 -0.92
C ALA A 134 -9.88 15.21 -0.81
N ALA A 135 -8.94 14.91 -1.73
CA ALA A 135 -8.20 13.66 -1.68
C ALA A 135 -6.70 13.89 -1.84
N SER A 136 -5.89 13.14 -1.08
CA SER A 136 -4.45 13.00 -1.27
C SER A 136 -4.14 11.65 -1.89
N SER A 137 -3.10 11.59 -2.72
CA SER A 137 -2.61 10.36 -3.32
C SER A 137 -1.56 9.70 -2.43
N GLY A 138 -1.45 8.39 -2.53
CA GLY A 138 -0.33 7.59 -2.04
C GLY A 138 0.46 6.99 -3.20
N SER A 139 1.44 6.15 -2.89
CA SER A 139 2.22 5.43 -3.90
C SER A 139 2.66 4.05 -3.40
N VAL A 140 2.85 3.13 -4.33
CA VAL A 140 3.54 1.86 -4.11
C VAL A 140 4.82 1.85 -4.93
N SER A 141 5.96 1.72 -4.24
CA SER A 141 7.27 1.54 -4.87
C SER A 141 7.62 0.06 -4.89
N VAL A 142 7.81 -0.48 -6.10
CA VAL A 142 8.18 -1.88 -6.30
C VAL A 142 9.62 -1.96 -6.75
N SER A 143 10.48 -2.64 -5.98
CA SER A 143 11.86 -2.94 -6.33
C SER A 143 11.95 -4.29 -7.07
N ALA A 144 13.02 -4.44 -7.86
CA ALA A 144 13.39 -5.76 -8.37
C ALA A 144 13.76 -6.67 -7.19
N PRO A 145 13.52 -7.99 -7.31
CA PRO A 145 14.01 -8.93 -6.31
C PRO A 145 15.52 -8.79 -6.19
N ALA A 146 16.06 -8.99 -4.99
CA ALA A 146 17.48 -9.04 -4.81
C ALA A 146 18.06 -10.12 -5.76
N SER A 147 18.89 -9.72 -6.70
CA SER A 147 19.60 -10.67 -7.54
C SER A 147 20.62 -11.40 -6.66
N TYR A 148 20.45 -12.69 -6.47
CA TYR A 148 21.51 -13.52 -5.90
C TYR A 148 22.59 -13.69 -6.97
N SER A 149 23.84 -13.51 -6.57
CA SER A 149 24.96 -13.87 -7.41
C SER A 149 24.99 -15.39 -7.61
N SER A 150 25.36 -15.83 -8.78
CA SER A 150 25.67 -17.25 -9.05
C SER A 150 27.13 -17.60 -8.75
N ASP A 151 27.88 -16.67 -8.14
CA ASP A 151 29.26 -16.89 -7.75
C ASP A 151 29.29 -17.71 -6.46
N ASP A 152 29.62 -18.98 -6.58
CA ASP A 152 29.78 -19.96 -5.53
C ASP A 152 31.25 -20.18 -5.11
N THR A 153 32.15 -19.29 -5.57
CA THR A 153 33.57 -19.38 -5.27
C THR A 153 33.93 -18.74 -3.92
N LEU A 154 35.10 -19.13 -3.41
CA LEU A 154 35.72 -18.49 -2.26
C LEU A 154 36.72 -17.42 -2.72
N SER A 155 36.86 -16.33 -1.98
CA SER A 155 37.93 -15.36 -2.10
C SER A 155 39.17 -15.77 -1.29
N SER A 156 38.97 -16.58 -0.22
CA SER A 156 40.06 -17.09 0.63
C SER A 156 39.64 -18.42 1.25
N LEU A 157 40.62 -19.31 1.36
CA LEU A 157 40.53 -20.54 2.17
C LEU A 157 41.88 -20.76 2.87
N GLU A 158 41.87 -20.82 4.16
CA GLU A 158 43.05 -21.03 4.99
C GLU A 158 42.81 -22.17 5.99
N ILE A 159 43.86 -22.82 6.39
CA ILE A 159 43.85 -23.92 7.34
C ILE A 159 45.00 -23.78 8.32
N SER A 160 44.73 -24.11 9.61
CA SER A 160 45.74 -24.08 10.65
C SER A 160 45.49 -25.14 11.74
N PRO A 161 46.48 -25.94 12.16
CA PRO A 161 47.80 -26.08 11.57
C PRO A 161 47.76 -26.77 10.20
N GLY A 162 48.77 -26.61 9.41
CA GLY A 162 48.93 -27.24 8.10
C GLY A 162 48.98 -26.24 6.96
N VAL A 163 49.12 -26.79 5.74
CA VAL A 163 49.15 -25.99 4.50
C VAL A 163 48.26 -26.71 3.49
N LEU A 164 47.50 -25.95 2.72
CA LEU A 164 46.67 -26.47 1.65
C LEU A 164 47.52 -26.99 0.49
N SER A 165 47.19 -28.14 -0.04
CA SER A 165 47.76 -28.71 -1.23
C SER A 165 46.63 -29.10 -2.19
N PRO A 166 46.57 -28.50 -3.38
CA PRO A 166 47.40 -27.40 -3.89
C PRO A 166 47.16 -26.09 -3.09
N ALA A 167 47.94 -25.04 -3.37
CA ALA A 167 47.72 -23.72 -2.84
C ALA A 167 46.32 -23.23 -3.24
N PHE A 168 45.68 -22.40 -2.39
CA PHE A 168 44.33 -21.91 -2.65
C PHE A 168 44.22 -21.22 -4.03
N SER A 169 43.13 -21.58 -4.74
CA SER A 169 42.70 -20.89 -5.95
C SER A 169 41.15 -20.98 -6.02
N PRO A 170 40.44 -19.92 -6.42
CA PRO A 170 38.99 -19.90 -6.46
C PRO A 170 38.33 -21.03 -7.27
N ASN A 171 39.05 -21.54 -8.29
CA ASN A 171 38.54 -22.59 -9.18
C ASN A 171 38.89 -24.01 -8.73
N VAL A 172 39.63 -24.15 -7.65
CA VAL A 172 39.99 -25.47 -7.08
C VAL A 172 38.97 -25.84 -6.01
N THR A 173 38.33 -26.99 -6.15
CA THR A 173 37.24 -27.44 -5.26
C THR A 173 37.70 -28.54 -4.27
N THR A 174 38.94 -29.03 -4.42
CA THR A 174 39.46 -30.12 -3.57
C THR A 174 40.85 -29.80 -3.09
N TYR A 175 41.06 -29.85 -1.80
CA TYR A 175 42.34 -29.57 -1.14
C TYR A 175 42.64 -30.72 -0.17
N THR A 176 43.94 -30.94 0.02
CA THR A 176 44.43 -31.85 1.07
C THR A 176 45.38 -31.07 1.99
N THR A 177 45.51 -31.52 3.21
CA THR A 177 46.49 -31.03 4.16
C THR A 177 47.07 -32.17 4.94
N SER A 178 48.29 -32.01 5.44
CA SER A 178 48.93 -32.95 6.38
C SER A 178 49.22 -32.21 7.65
N VAL A 179 48.87 -32.82 8.78
CA VAL A 179 49.14 -32.33 10.14
C VAL A 179 49.86 -33.35 10.96
N GLY A 180 50.54 -32.92 12.02
CA GLY A 180 51.21 -33.85 12.96
C GLY A 180 50.23 -34.73 13.70
N SER A 181 50.70 -35.86 14.21
CA SER A 181 49.91 -36.83 14.98
C SER A 181 49.41 -36.28 16.34
N ASP A 182 49.92 -35.15 16.74
CA ASP A 182 49.57 -34.40 17.95
C ASP A 182 48.55 -33.27 17.73
N CYS A 183 48.02 -33.19 16.51
CA CYS A 183 47.05 -32.18 16.12
C CYS A 183 45.64 -32.57 16.59
N ASP A 184 45.18 -31.95 17.65
CA ASP A 184 43.83 -32.19 18.23
C ASP A 184 42.75 -31.32 17.58
N LYS A 185 43.15 -30.19 16.98
CA LYS A 185 42.22 -29.22 16.39
C LYS A 185 42.75 -28.69 15.07
N LEU A 186 41.82 -28.54 14.13
CA LEU A 186 42.06 -27.96 12.85
C LEU A 186 41.12 -26.76 12.66
N THR A 187 41.68 -25.61 12.43
CA THR A 187 40.90 -24.39 12.13
C THR A 187 40.82 -24.21 10.62
N VAL A 188 39.62 -24.08 10.10
CA VAL A 188 39.36 -23.73 8.69
C VAL A 188 38.76 -22.34 8.64
N SER A 189 39.38 -21.45 7.87
CA SER A 189 38.93 -20.09 7.61
C SER A 189 38.56 -19.98 6.14
N ALA A 190 37.31 -19.64 5.83
CA ALA A 190 36.82 -19.53 4.46
C ALA A 190 36.01 -18.25 4.28
N ILE A 191 36.32 -17.49 3.23
CA ILE A 191 35.62 -16.25 2.89
C ILE A 191 35.01 -16.44 1.52
N ALA A 192 33.70 -16.23 1.40
CA ALA A 192 33.02 -16.23 0.11
C ALA A 192 33.47 -15.03 -0.75
N ASN A 193 33.48 -15.20 -2.07
CA ASN A 193 33.74 -14.10 -2.98
C ASN A 193 32.54 -13.16 -3.07
N ASP A 194 31.34 -13.71 -3.05
CA ASP A 194 30.11 -12.92 -2.92
C ASP A 194 29.81 -12.61 -1.44
N SER A 195 29.71 -11.32 -1.10
CA SER A 195 29.43 -10.86 0.26
C SER A 195 28.07 -11.30 0.83
N LYS A 196 27.15 -11.75 -0.04
CA LYS A 196 25.83 -12.27 0.35
C LYS A 196 25.81 -13.79 0.44
N ALA A 197 26.85 -14.48 0.02
CA ALA A 197 26.92 -15.93 0.10
C ALA A 197 27.15 -16.40 1.54
N THR A 198 26.71 -17.62 1.82
CA THR A 198 26.91 -18.27 3.12
C THR A 198 27.83 -19.46 2.97
N VAL A 199 28.91 -19.50 3.74
CA VAL A 199 29.81 -20.64 3.83
C VAL A 199 29.36 -21.57 4.95
N LYS A 200 29.42 -22.89 4.72
CA LYS A 200 29.16 -23.92 5.72
C LYS A 200 30.35 -24.88 5.78
N VAL A 201 30.79 -25.22 6.99
CA VAL A 201 31.82 -26.23 7.23
C VAL A 201 31.21 -27.35 8.09
N SER A 202 31.33 -28.60 7.65
CA SER A 202 30.75 -29.77 8.35
C SER A 202 29.27 -29.59 8.73
N GLY A 203 28.46 -28.95 7.87
CA GLY A 203 27.05 -28.68 8.12
C GLY A 203 26.77 -27.48 9.02
N THR A 204 27.77 -26.87 9.64
CA THR A 204 27.65 -25.64 10.41
C THR A 204 27.59 -24.43 9.47
N ARG A 205 26.59 -23.57 9.67
CA ARG A 205 26.52 -22.30 8.94
C ARG A 205 27.55 -21.33 9.50
N MET A 206 28.26 -20.65 8.62
CA MET A 206 29.12 -19.52 8.95
C MET A 206 28.54 -18.22 8.42
N ASP A 207 28.76 -17.11 9.10
CA ASP A 207 28.31 -15.80 8.65
C ASP A 207 29.14 -15.29 7.47
N PRO A 208 28.60 -14.42 6.59
CA PRO A 208 29.37 -13.78 5.53
C PRO A 208 30.57 -13.00 6.11
N GLY A 209 31.70 -13.04 5.43
CA GLY A 209 32.95 -12.43 5.90
C GLY A 209 33.94 -13.48 6.38
N LEU A 210 34.67 -13.21 7.45
CA LEU A 210 35.63 -14.15 8.02
C LEU A 210 34.89 -15.25 8.79
N ASN A 211 34.83 -16.43 8.23
CA ASN A 211 34.23 -17.62 8.84
C ASN A 211 35.32 -18.54 9.34
N THR A 212 35.32 -18.84 10.64
CA THR A 212 36.29 -19.71 11.28
C THR A 212 35.57 -20.81 12.07
N THR A 213 36.00 -22.04 11.90
CA THR A 213 35.57 -23.18 12.71
C THR A 213 36.78 -23.97 13.24
N THR A 214 36.64 -24.54 14.38
CA THR A 214 37.66 -25.39 15.02
C THR A 214 37.08 -26.76 15.31
#